data_9ded43872efc1fdb408f7b6141b5fde4
#
_entry.id   9ded43872efc1fdb408f7b6141b5fde4
#
_cell.length_a   1.000
_cell.length_b   1.000
_cell.length_c   1.000
_cell.angle_alpha   90.00
_cell.angle_beta   90.00
_cell.angle_gamma   90.00
#
_symmetry.space_group_name_H-M   'P 1'
#
loop_
_entity.id
_entity.type
_entity.pdbx_description
1 polymer ?
#
loop_
_entity_poly.entity_id
_entity_poly.type
_entity_poly.pdbx_seq_one_letter_code
_entity_poly.pdbx_strand_id
1 'polypeptide(L)'
;MRYVKWIFWILVWVSIGAFFHYTLPQNDIARIINTEVRRVDFGENSIFWAGADTGQDATAVNRDIRFIEAFRTNDRPMVYRNEDTGWGWPPYFKLDSSNLQAEAGDLVSTKADPQWVVIKHYGWRNEFMSIFPNAVSVRAVDGPDVRIIPWLNIIILTLFFALVWGIWVRWRRFRAARIDPLLEEVGE
;
A
#
# COMPACT_ATOMS: atom_id res chain seq x y z
N MET A 1 0.41 0.90 -36.18
CA MET A 1 -0.64 0.40 -35.25
C MET A 1 -0.18 -0.71 -34.29
N ARG A 2 0.75 -1.60 -34.65
CA ARG A 2 1.21 -2.71 -33.79
C ARG A 2 1.84 -2.22 -32.49
N TYR A 3 2.74 -1.22 -32.55
CA TYR A 3 3.41 -0.65 -31.35
C TYR A 3 2.45 0.05 -30.40
N VAL A 4 1.42 0.73 -30.91
CA VAL A 4 0.41 1.41 -30.09
C VAL A 4 -0.34 0.40 -29.19
N LYS A 5 -0.69 -0.78 -29.75
CA LYS A 5 -1.32 -1.86 -28.96
C LYS A 5 -0.41 -2.37 -27.84
N TRP A 6 0.89 -2.53 -28.12
CA TRP A 6 1.84 -2.99 -27.11
C TRP A 6 2.04 -1.94 -26.02
N ILE A 7 2.21 -0.67 -26.40
CA ILE A 7 2.33 0.45 -25.45
C ILE A 7 1.10 0.51 -24.53
N PHE A 8 -0.10 0.41 -25.13
CA PHE A 8 -1.35 0.40 -24.34
C PHE A 8 -1.37 -0.73 -23.30
N TRP A 9 -1.07 -1.96 -23.69
CA TRP A 9 -1.07 -3.08 -22.76
C TRP A 9 0.02 -3.00 -21.70
N ILE A 10 1.20 -2.48 -22.04
CA ILE A 10 2.26 -2.22 -21.09
C ILE A 10 1.79 -1.19 -20.05
N LEU A 11 1.19 -0.09 -20.48
CA LEU A 11 0.66 0.94 -19.57
C LEU A 11 -0.43 0.37 -18.65
N VAL A 12 -1.33 -0.45 -19.17
CA VAL A 12 -2.37 -1.12 -18.36
C VAL A 12 -1.73 -1.99 -17.28
N TRP A 13 -0.78 -2.85 -17.63
CA TRP A 13 -0.15 -3.75 -16.67
C TRP A 13 0.74 -3.01 -15.66
N VAL A 14 1.43 -1.96 -16.09
CA VAL A 14 2.20 -1.08 -15.18
C VAL A 14 1.27 -0.39 -14.19
N SER A 15 0.12 0.12 -14.66
CA SER A 15 -0.87 0.75 -13.76
C SER A 15 -1.45 -0.24 -12.74
N ILE A 16 -1.77 -1.45 -13.18
CA ILE A 16 -2.23 -2.53 -12.29
C ILE A 16 -1.15 -2.90 -11.27
N GLY A 17 0.10 -3.03 -11.73
CA GLY A 17 1.24 -3.31 -10.85
C GLY A 17 1.48 -2.19 -9.82
N ALA A 18 1.43 -0.94 -10.25
CA ALA A 18 1.54 0.23 -9.39
C ALA A 18 0.41 0.29 -8.35
N PHE A 19 -0.84 0.01 -8.78
CA PHE A 19 -1.98 -0.06 -7.90
C PHE A 19 -1.80 -1.12 -6.80
N PHE A 20 -1.42 -2.35 -7.15
CA PHE A 20 -1.16 -3.39 -6.16
C PHE A 20 0.03 -3.06 -5.27
N HIS A 21 1.11 -2.52 -5.83
CA HIS A 21 2.27 -2.12 -5.06
C HIS A 21 1.95 -1.02 -4.03
N TYR A 22 1.04 -0.10 -4.37
CA TYR A 22 0.57 0.93 -3.45
C TYR A 22 -0.36 0.38 -2.37
N THR A 23 -1.28 -0.50 -2.75
CA THR A 23 -2.39 -0.93 -1.88
C THR A 23 -2.09 -2.15 -1.05
N LEU A 24 -1.27 -3.08 -1.53
CA LEU A 24 -0.93 -4.29 -0.79
C LEU A 24 0.01 -3.99 0.38
N PRO A 25 -0.16 -4.67 1.54
CA PRO A 25 0.68 -4.44 2.70
C PRO A 25 2.12 -4.89 2.43
N GLN A 26 3.04 -4.03 2.81
CA GLN A 26 4.47 -4.29 2.83
C GLN A 26 4.92 -4.43 4.29
N ASN A 27 6.01 -5.16 4.52
CA ASN A 27 6.57 -5.37 5.84
C ASN A 27 8.02 -4.91 5.83
N ASP A 28 8.34 -3.92 6.64
CA ASP A 28 9.71 -3.48 6.88
C ASP A 28 10.17 -3.98 8.24
N ILE A 29 11.36 -4.56 8.30
CA ILE A 29 12.05 -4.83 9.57
C ILE A 29 12.87 -3.60 9.89
N ALA A 30 12.60 -2.99 11.03
CA ALA A 30 13.19 -1.74 11.43
C ALA A 30 13.35 -1.64 12.94
N ARG A 31 14.08 -0.62 13.39
CA ARG A 31 14.20 -0.21 14.78
C ARG A 31 13.56 1.17 14.92
N ILE A 32 12.55 1.28 15.77
CA ILE A 32 11.89 2.56 16.07
C ILE A 32 12.82 3.38 16.93
N ILE A 33 12.99 4.65 16.57
CA ILE A 33 13.82 5.60 17.31
C ILE A 33 13.04 6.70 17.98
N ASN A 34 11.87 7.03 17.42
CA ASN A 34 11.02 8.09 17.93
C ASN A 34 9.59 7.93 17.44
N THR A 35 8.66 8.49 18.19
CA THR A 35 7.27 8.68 17.76
C THR A 35 6.87 10.12 18.07
N GLU A 36 6.30 10.81 17.09
CA GLU A 36 5.94 12.22 17.25
C GLU A 36 4.59 12.54 16.61
N VAL A 37 4.05 13.67 17.00
CA VAL A 37 2.86 14.26 16.39
C VAL A 37 3.27 15.58 15.75
N ARG A 38 3.07 15.70 14.44
CA ARG A 38 3.34 16.94 13.71
C ARG A 38 2.06 17.51 13.12
N ARG A 39 1.95 18.81 13.14
CA ARG A 39 0.96 19.51 12.34
C ARG A 39 1.41 19.56 10.89
N VAL A 40 0.58 19.05 9.99
CA VAL A 40 0.90 18.99 8.55
C VAL A 40 -0.14 19.77 7.76
N ASP A 41 0.34 20.62 6.87
CA ASP A 41 -0.47 21.32 5.88
C ASP A 41 -0.59 20.45 4.61
N PHE A 42 -1.80 20.19 4.16
CA PHE A 42 -2.06 19.21 3.09
C PHE A 42 -1.70 19.70 1.69
N GLY A 43 -1.43 20.95 1.46
CA GLY A 43 -0.95 21.48 0.20
C GLY A 43 -1.40 20.70 -1.06
N GLU A 44 -0.50 20.60 -2.04
CA GLU A 44 -0.75 19.95 -3.34
C GLU A 44 -0.78 18.40 -3.27
N ASN A 45 -0.29 17.80 -2.20
CA ASN A 45 -0.16 16.33 -2.05
C ASN A 45 -1.33 15.69 -1.31
N SER A 46 -2.45 16.40 -1.18
CA SER A 46 -3.62 15.96 -0.39
C SER A 46 -4.19 14.59 -0.79
N ILE A 47 -4.06 14.18 -2.06
CA ILE A 47 -4.57 12.90 -2.57
C ILE A 47 -3.91 11.66 -1.94
N PHE A 48 -2.70 11.80 -1.40
CA PHE A 48 -1.94 10.71 -0.77
C PHE A 48 -2.20 10.59 0.73
N TRP A 49 -3.02 11.48 1.28
CA TRP A 49 -3.38 11.47 2.69
C TRP A 49 -4.74 10.76 2.86
N ALA A 50 -4.90 10.06 3.96
CA ALA A 50 -6.19 9.43 4.26
C ALA A 50 -7.29 10.50 4.29
N GLY A 51 -8.44 10.19 3.70
CA GLY A 51 -9.56 11.12 3.65
C GLY A 51 -10.04 11.56 5.04
N ALA A 52 -10.65 12.74 5.11
CA ALA A 52 -11.08 13.37 6.36
C ALA A 52 -12.31 12.70 7.02
N ASP A 53 -12.65 11.46 6.66
CA ASP A 53 -13.89 10.76 7.06
C ASP A 53 -13.97 10.38 8.55
N THR A 54 -13.00 10.74 9.35
CA THR A 54 -12.99 10.47 10.79
C THR A 54 -13.49 11.64 11.64
N GLY A 55 -14.51 12.34 11.18
CA GLY A 55 -15.26 13.29 12.02
C GLY A 55 -14.60 14.66 12.27
N GLN A 56 -13.58 15.02 11.50
CA GLN A 56 -13.03 16.37 11.48
C GLN A 56 -13.37 17.05 10.15
N ASP A 57 -13.66 18.35 10.22
CA ASP A 57 -14.13 19.15 9.09
C ASP A 57 -13.29 18.94 7.83
N ALA A 58 -13.95 18.56 6.74
CA ALA A 58 -13.38 18.37 5.40
C ALA A 58 -12.68 19.64 4.82
N THR A 59 -12.76 20.75 5.53
CA THR A 59 -12.17 22.06 5.21
C THR A 59 -10.86 22.35 5.97
N ALA A 60 -10.40 21.44 6.82
CA ALA A 60 -9.19 21.66 7.58
C ALA A 60 -7.96 21.66 6.64
N VAL A 61 -7.35 22.81 6.45
CA VAL A 61 -6.12 23.00 5.65
C VAL A 61 -4.92 22.30 6.31
N ASN A 62 -5.00 22.03 7.61
CA ASN A 62 -3.97 21.36 8.39
C ASN A 62 -4.57 20.42 9.43
N ARG A 63 -3.83 19.39 9.79
CA ARG A 63 -4.18 18.52 10.94
C ARG A 63 -2.94 17.92 11.59
N ASP A 64 -3.13 17.47 12.83
CA ASP A 64 -2.09 16.77 13.57
C ASP A 64 -2.01 15.32 13.11
N ILE A 65 -0.85 14.94 12.59
CA ILE A 65 -0.56 13.59 12.09
C ILE A 65 0.49 12.96 13.00
N ARG A 66 0.26 11.70 13.32
CA ARG A 66 1.21 10.87 14.06
C ARG A 66 2.22 10.27 13.10
N PHE A 67 3.50 10.31 13.51
CA PHE A 67 4.59 9.70 12.77
C PHE A 67 5.34 8.70 13.64
N ILE A 68 5.87 7.66 13.00
CA ILE A 68 6.77 6.67 13.56
C ILE A 68 8.07 6.77 12.79
N GLU A 69 9.15 7.16 13.49
CA GLU A 69 10.48 7.29 12.91
C GLU A 69 11.29 6.03 13.20
N ALA A 70 11.91 5.46 12.18
CA ALA A 70 12.64 4.21 12.31
C ALA A 70 13.88 4.18 11.42
N PHE A 71 14.80 3.29 11.76
CA PHE A 71 15.90 2.86 10.89
C PHE A 71 15.67 1.43 10.44
N ARG A 72 15.72 1.19 9.15
CA ARG A 72 15.68 -0.15 8.57
C ARG A 72 16.98 -0.92 8.86
N THR A 73 16.99 -2.19 8.59
CA THR A 73 18.15 -3.08 8.77
C THR A 73 19.39 -2.63 8.00
N ASN A 74 19.24 -1.85 6.94
CA ASN A 74 20.34 -1.27 6.15
C ASN A 74 20.77 0.13 6.62
N ASP A 75 20.44 0.48 7.87
CA ASP A 75 20.71 1.81 8.49
C ASP A 75 20.12 3.00 7.70
N ARG A 76 19.14 2.79 6.84
CA ARG A 76 18.43 3.88 6.16
C ARG A 76 17.26 4.35 7.01
N PRO A 77 17.12 5.67 7.21
CA PRO A 77 15.97 6.22 7.92
C PRO A 77 14.69 6.00 7.11
N MET A 78 13.61 5.75 7.81
CA MET A 78 12.29 5.64 7.25
C MET A 78 11.27 6.23 8.22
N VAL A 79 10.38 7.03 7.71
CA VAL A 79 9.30 7.66 8.47
C VAL A 79 7.97 7.11 7.94
N TYR A 80 7.14 6.65 8.85
CA TYR A 80 5.79 6.18 8.56
C TYR A 80 4.79 7.15 9.19
N ARG A 81 3.75 7.50 8.45
CA ARG A 81 2.59 8.14 9.07
C ARG A 81 1.76 7.08 9.80
N ASN A 82 0.98 7.50 10.76
CA ASN A 82 0.09 6.66 11.53
C ASN A 82 -1.30 7.30 11.58
N GLU A 83 -2.08 7.04 10.54
CA GLU A 83 -3.43 7.56 10.37
C GLU A 83 -4.45 6.44 10.25
N ASP A 84 -5.67 6.71 10.70
CA ASP A 84 -6.80 5.81 10.51
C ASP A 84 -7.21 5.76 9.04
N THR A 85 -7.54 4.59 8.55
CA THR A 85 -8.05 4.39 7.20
C THR A 85 -9.57 4.33 7.15
N GLY A 86 -10.20 4.12 8.31
CA GLY A 86 -11.64 3.97 8.40
C GLY A 86 -12.16 2.88 7.44
N TRP A 87 -13.25 3.18 6.77
CA TRP A 87 -13.88 2.35 5.73
C TRP A 87 -13.40 2.70 4.31
N GLY A 88 -12.41 3.59 4.21
CA GLY A 88 -11.86 4.04 2.94
C GLY A 88 -10.96 3.02 2.25
N TRP A 89 -10.43 3.42 1.11
CA TRP A 89 -9.48 2.62 0.35
C TRP A 89 -8.02 3.00 0.69
N PRO A 90 -7.10 2.04 0.89
CA PRO A 90 -7.26 0.58 0.93
C PRO A 90 -7.99 0.09 2.20
N PRO A 91 -8.78 -1.00 2.13
CA PRO A 91 -9.68 -1.44 3.19
C PRO A 91 -8.93 -2.16 4.33
N TYR A 92 -8.05 -1.45 5.01
CA TYR A 92 -7.34 -1.97 6.18
C TYR A 92 -8.17 -1.92 7.46
N PHE A 93 -9.29 -1.18 7.45
CA PHE A 93 -10.19 -1.02 8.60
C PHE A 93 -9.46 -0.60 9.89
N LYS A 94 -8.37 0.15 9.72
CA LYS A 94 -7.63 0.69 10.84
C LYS A 94 -8.43 1.86 11.43
N LEU A 95 -8.88 1.70 12.67
CA LEU A 95 -9.76 2.63 13.39
C LEU A 95 -9.11 3.20 14.64
N ASP A 96 -7.89 2.75 14.99
CA ASP A 96 -7.21 3.12 16.22
C ASP A 96 -5.72 3.38 16.02
N SER A 97 -5.42 4.53 15.46
CA SER A 97 -4.04 5.00 15.34
C SER A 97 -3.42 5.41 16.67
N SER A 98 -4.24 5.65 17.72
CA SER A 98 -3.74 6.03 19.04
C SER A 98 -3.09 4.85 19.74
N ASN A 99 -3.71 3.66 19.70
CA ASN A 99 -3.12 2.44 20.25
C ASN A 99 -1.84 2.06 19.52
N LEU A 100 -1.86 2.12 18.17
CA LEU A 100 -0.63 1.87 17.40
C LEU A 100 0.49 2.85 17.75
N GLN A 101 0.17 4.11 18.05
CA GLN A 101 1.18 5.09 18.48
C GLN A 101 1.77 4.73 19.84
N ALA A 102 0.95 4.27 20.76
CA ALA A 102 1.39 3.82 22.09
C ALA A 102 2.26 2.56 21.98
N GLU A 103 1.85 1.56 21.21
CA GLU A 103 2.64 0.36 20.91
C GLU A 103 4.00 0.71 20.29
N ALA A 104 4.02 1.60 19.30
CA ALA A 104 5.25 2.05 18.68
C ALA A 104 6.15 2.81 19.67
N GLY A 105 5.56 3.59 20.57
CA GLY A 105 6.28 4.32 21.62
C GLY A 105 6.95 3.40 22.65
N ASP A 106 6.29 2.30 23.02
CA ASP A 106 6.84 1.28 23.92
C ASP A 106 8.02 0.50 23.30
N LEU A 107 8.06 0.42 21.97
CA LEU A 107 9.09 -0.28 21.19
C LEU A 107 10.24 0.63 20.72
N VAL A 108 10.32 1.86 21.21
CA VAL A 108 11.43 2.77 20.92
C VAL A 108 12.72 2.24 21.53
N SER A 109 13.78 2.19 20.76
CA SER A 109 15.06 1.64 21.19
C SER A 109 16.27 2.36 20.61
N THR A 110 17.44 2.14 21.19
CA THR A 110 18.70 2.77 20.80
C THR A 110 19.50 1.87 19.84
N LYS A 111 20.53 2.43 19.23
CA LYS A 111 21.45 1.63 18.37
C LYS A 111 22.31 0.68 19.23
N ALA A 112 22.56 1.00 20.48
CA ALA A 112 23.37 0.18 21.39
C ALA A 112 22.60 -1.04 21.90
N ASP A 113 21.29 -0.90 22.09
CA ASP A 113 20.36 -1.97 22.49
C ASP A 113 19.16 -1.97 21.56
N PRO A 114 19.28 -2.57 20.38
CA PRO A 114 18.27 -2.47 19.34
C PRO A 114 17.13 -3.46 19.57
N GLN A 115 15.91 -2.95 19.69
CA GLN A 115 14.70 -3.75 19.60
C GLN A 115 14.18 -3.73 18.17
N TRP A 116 14.22 -4.88 17.52
CA TRP A 116 13.73 -5.01 16.16
C TRP A 116 12.23 -5.20 16.12
N VAL A 117 11.60 -4.54 15.16
CA VAL A 117 10.17 -4.62 14.94
C VAL A 117 9.85 -4.84 13.46
N VAL A 118 8.72 -5.45 13.19
CA VAL A 118 8.08 -5.44 11.87
C VAL A 118 7.05 -4.35 11.84
N ILE A 119 7.22 -3.42 10.91
CA ILE A 119 6.23 -2.39 10.62
C ILE A 119 5.50 -2.80 9.34
N LYS A 120 4.22 -3.20 9.47
CA LYS A 120 3.34 -3.41 8.33
C LYS A 120 2.81 -2.07 7.88
N HIS A 121 2.94 -1.76 6.60
CA HIS A 121 2.51 -0.49 6.04
C HIS A 121 2.00 -0.66 4.61
N TYR A 122 1.35 0.34 4.08
CA TYR A 122 1.01 0.48 2.66
C TYR A 122 1.35 1.89 2.17
N GLY A 123 1.36 2.05 0.86
CA GLY A 123 1.71 3.34 0.23
C GLY A 123 3.19 3.45 -0.10
N TRP A 124 3.52 4.52 -0.78
CA TRP A 124 4.89 4.80 -1.22
C TRP A 124 5.58 5.81 -0.32
N ARG A 125 6.90 5.70 -0.24
CA ARG A 125 7.76 6.76 0.24
C ARG A 125 8.27 7.56 -0.95
N ASN A 126 7.97 8.85 -0.97
CA ASN A 126 8.54 9.79 -1.93
C ASN A 126 9.05 11.01 -1.17
N GLU A 127 10.38 11.18 -1.15
CA GLU A 127 11.02 12.27 -0.41
C GLU A 127 10.80 13.62 -1.07
N PHE A 128 10.82 13.66 -2.40
CA PHE A 128 10.61 14.89 -3.16
C PHE A 128 9.22 15.51 -2.93
N MET A 129 8.19 14.65 -2.80
CA MET A 129 6.81 15.08 -2.58
C MET A 129 6.41 15.01 -1.11
N SER A 130 7.31 14.70 -0.18
CA SER A 130 7.02 14.51 1.25
C SER A 130 5.88 13.52 1.53
N ILE A 131 5.81 12.45 0.71
CA ILE A 131 4.83 11.38 0.87
C ILE A 131 5.40 10.31 1.77
N PHE A 132 4.59 9.86 2.74
CA PHE A 132 4.95 8.84 3.72
C PHE A 132 3.99 7.65 3.64
N PRO A 133 4.49 6.40 3.70
CA PRO A 133 3.63 5.22 3.80
C PRO A 133 2.89 5.22 5.14
N ASN A 134 1.70 4.63 5.15
CA ASN A 134 0.88 4.57 6.35
C ASN A 134 1.10 3.25 7.09
N ALA A 135 1.54 3.32 8.34
CA ALA A 135 1.70 2.15 9.21
C ALA A 135 0.32 1.56 9.56
N VAL A 136 0.20 0.26 9.46
CA VAL A 136 -1.02 -0.50 9.77
C VAL A 136 -0.88 -1.23 11.11
N SER A 137 0.30 -1.81 11.38
CA SER A 137 0.61 -2.48 12.64
C SER A 137 2.11 -2.48 12.90
N VAL A 138 2.47 -2.60 14.17
CA VAL A 138 3.85 -2.77 14.64
C VAL A 138 3.89 -4.02 15.50
N ARG A 139 4.97 -4.79 15.40
CA ARG A 139 5.16 -6.00 16.21
C ARG A 139 6.63 -6.25 16.45
N ALA A 140 7.03 -6.52 17.69
CA ALA A 140 8.39 -6.93 18.04
C ALA A 140 8.77 -8.26 17.34
N VAL A 141 10.04 -8.39 16.98
CA VAL A 141 10.63 -9.60 16.39
C VAL A 141 12.01 -9.83 17.01
N ASP A 142 12.48 -11.09 16.93
CA ASP A 142 13.71 -11.54 17.59
C ASP A 142 14.99 -10.96 16.97
N GLY A 143 14.93 -10.44 15.74
CA GLY A 143 16.12 -9.90 15.08
C GLY A 143 15.87 -9.33 13.68
N PRO A 144 16.94 -8.77 13.06
CA PRO A 144 16.84 -8.11 11.77
C PRO A 144 16.64 -9.07 10.59
N ASP A 145 16.97 -10.36 10.76
CA ASP A 145 16.97 -11.35 9.68
C ASP A 145 15.72 -12.23 9.64
N VAL A 146 14.68 -11.86 10.41
CA VAL A 146 13.41 -12.60 10.46
C VAL A 146 12.73 -12.58 9.10
N ARG A 147 12.41 -13.76 8.56
CA ARG A 147 11.71 -13.88 7.29
C ARG A 147 10.19 -13.78 7.48
N ILE A 148 9.60 -12.78 6.84
CA ILE A 148 8.15 -12.58 6.86
C ILE A 148 7.58 -12.97 5.51
N ILE A 149 6.66 -13.94 5.50
CA ILE A 149 5.98 -14.37 4.29
C ILE A 149 4.71 -13.52 4.13
N PRO A 150 4.54 -12.81 3.02
CA PRO A 150 3.38 -11.93 2.79
C PRO A 150 2.16 -12.75 2.31
N TRP A 151 1.62 -13.61 3.16
CA TRP A 151 0.51 -14.51 2.81
C TRP A 151 -0.69 -13.78 2.20
N LEU A 152 -1.06 -12.63 2.76
CA LEU A 152 -2.19 -11.85 2.25
C LEU A 152 -1.97 -11.42 0.80
N ASN A 153 -0.77 -10.95 0.47
CA ASN A 153 -0.41 -10.53 -0.89
C ASN A 153 -0.48 -11.72 -1.86
N ILE A 154 0.05 -12.88 -1.43
CA ILE A 154 0.03 -14.11 -2.23
C ILE A 154 -1.40 -14.52 -2.54
N ILE A 155 -2.28 -14.53 -1.53
CA ILE A 155 -3.69 -14.90 -1.69
C ILE A 155 -4.40 -13.92 -2.65
N ILE A 156 -4.27 -12.62 -2.40
CA ILE A 156 -4.95 -11.59 -3.22
C ILE A 156 -4.48 -11.67 -4.68
N LEU A 157 -3.16 -11.75 -4.92
CA LEU A 157 -2.62 -11.83 -6.27
C LEU A 157 -3.01 -13.13 -6.98
N THR A 158 -3.03 -14.26 -6.26
CA THR A 158 -3.48 -15.54 -6.82
C THR A 158 -4.94 -15.47 -7.26
N LEU A 159 -5.81 -14.94 -6.40
CA LEU A 159 -7.23 -14.75 -6.73
C LEU A 159 -7.43 -13.79 -7.90
N PHE A 160 -6.67 -12.70 -7.95
CA PHE A 160 -6.72 -11.75 -9.05
C PHE A 160 -6.34 -12.41 -10.38
N PHE A 161 -5.22 -13.14 -10.44
CA PHE A 161 -4.80 -13.80 -11.65
C PHE A 161 -5.73 -14.95 -12.05
N ALA A 162 -6.30 -15.67 -11.10
CA ALA A 162 -7.32 -16.70 -11.36
C ALA A 162 -8.59 -16.08 -11.97
N LEU A 163 -9.02 -14.92 -11.46
CA LEU A 163 -10.15 -14.16 -12.01
C LEU A 163 -9.87 -13.71 -13.46
N VAL A 164 -8.72 -13.08 -13.69
CA VAL A 164 -8.32 -12.63 -15.03
C VAL A 164 -8.26 -13.79 -16.01
N TRP A 165 -7.68 -14.93 -15.60
CA TRP A 165 -7.64 -16.15 -16.39
C TRP A 165 -9.05 -16.68 -16.70
N GLY A 166 -9.93 -16.73 -15.71
CA GLY A 166 -11.32 -17.16 -15.88
C GLY A 166 -12.09 -16.29 -16.87
N ILE A 167 -11.95 -14.96 -16.75
CA ILE A 167 -12.54 -14.00 -17.69
C ILE A 167 -11.99 -14.22 -19.11
N TRP A 168 -10.68 -14.38 -19.24
CA TRP A 168 -10.03 -14.59 -20.53
C TRP A 168 -10.50 -15.88 -21.22
N VAL A 169 -10.57 -17.00 -20.46
CA VAL A 169 -11.07 -18.28 -20.97
C VAL A 169 -12.54 -18.17 -21.40
N ARG A 170 -13.37 -17.51 -20.58
CA ARG A 170 -14.78 -17.30 -20.90
C ARG A 170 -14.95 -16.41 -22.14
N TRP A 171 -14.16 -15.36 -22.24
CA TRP A 171 -14.15 -14.47 -23.42
C TRP A 171 -13.76 -15.22 -24.71
N ARG A 172 -12.70 -16.03 -24.66
CA ARG A 172 -12.29 -16.87 -25.78
C ARG A 172 -13.40 -17.81 -26.24
N ARG A 173 -14.06 -18.49 -25.31
CA ARG A 173 -15.19 -19.39 -25.64
C ARG A 173 -16.37 -18.64 -26.23
N PHE A 174 -16.70 -17.48 -25.66
CA PHE A 174 -17.78 -16.63 -26.20
C PHE A 174 -17.46 -16.15 -27.60
N ARG A 175 -16.25 -15.67 -27.83
CA ARG A 175 -15.80 -15.23 -29.14
C ARG A 175 -15.88 -16.35 -30.21
N ALA A 176 -15.33 -17.52 -29.90
CA ALA A 176 -15.35 -18.67 -30.77
C ALA A 176 -16.78 -19.17 -31.11
N ALA A 177 -17.71 -19.07 -30.13
CA ALA A 177 -19.08 -19.54 -30.32
C ALA A 177 -20.02 -18.53 -31.01
N ARG A 178 -19.74 -17.23 -30.90
CA ARG A 178 -20.70 -16.19 -31.30
C ARG A 178 -20.14 -15.17 -32.30
N ILE A 179 -18.87 -14.85 -32.24
CA ILE A 179 -18.27 -13.78 -33.06
C ILE A 179 -17.58 -14.35 -34.30
N ASP A 180 -16.74 -15.37 -34.13
CA ASP A 180 -15.96 -15.92 -35.22
C ASP A 180 -16.85 -16.49 -36.37
N PRO A 181 -17.97 -17.21 -36.12
CA PRO A 181 -18.88 -17.66 -37.17
C PRO A 181 -19.52 -16.51 -37.95
N LEU A 182 -19.90 -15.40 -37.27
CA LEU A 182 -20.49 -14.25 -37.93
C LEU A 182 -19.49 -13.51 -38.85
N LEU A 183 -18.20 -13.54 -38.50
CA LEU A 183 -17.16 -12.93 -39.34
C LEU A 183 -16.83 -13.78 -40.58
N GLU A 184 -17.01 -15.09 -40.49
CA GLU A 184 -16.86 -16.01 -41.64
C GLU A 184 -18.02 -15.83 -42.64
N GLU A 185 -19.28 -15.68 -42.16
CA GLU A 185 -20.45 -15.44 -43.04
C GLU A 185 -20.39 -14.09 -43.76
N VAL A 186 -19.78 -13.06 -43.19
CA VAL A 186 -19.68 -11.71 -43.81
C VAL A 186 -18.48 -11.61 -44.78
N GLY A 187 -17.55 -12.55 -44.71
CA GLY A 187 -16.34 -12.58 -45.57
C GLY A 187 -16.50 -13.40 -46.86
N GLU A 188 -17.62 -14.10 -47.05
CA GLU A 188 -18.03 -14.73 -48.30
C GLU A 188 -18.96 -13.81 -49.12
#